data_c6c5cf86f48cc7a8e66107a978df8bd2
#
_entry.id   c6c5cf86f48cc7a8e66107a978df8bd2
#
_cell.length_a   1.000
_cell.length_b   1.000
_cell.length_c   1.000
_cell.angle_alpha   90.00
_cell.angle_beta   90.00
_cell.angle_gamma   90.00
#
_symmetry.space_group_name_H-M   'P 1'
#
loop_
_entity.id
_entity.type
_entity.pdbx_description
1 polymer ?
#
loop_
_entity_poly.entity_id
_entity_poly.type
_entity_poly.pdbx_seq_one_letter_code
_entity_poly.pdbx_strand_id
1 'polypeptide(L)'
;MHPFHVRRPLVVAIAFACAAPAVLHAEAMGEAATLDRVVVTATPVSPLTYETDPTLPRQPVPASDGADYLKTIPGFTALRNGGTNGDPVLRGMFGSRLNLLTNDGSMPGACPARMDNPLSYVAPETYDRLVVVKGPQTVLWGPGASAGTVRFERDTPRFNTPGLRIDGSLLAGSHGRNDQVIDATAGAPQGYARLSANRSEADDYRDGDGRRVPSAWKKWNTDLALGWTPDADTVLELNAGVGDGEARYAGRGMDGSMFRRDSLALRFEKRDLPGVLDTVEASVFRNEADHVMDNYTLREPNPMSAMPMPVAANVDRRTEGGRAALAAKGDRWALTGGIDAQRSRHRQRSAMGVGAYRVQPWETDAAFQTHGVFAEGTWQA
;
A
#
# COMPACT_ATOMS: atom_id res chain seq x y z
N MET A 1 -34.42 -27.19 -4.84
CA MET A 1 -33.69 -27.85 -5.93
C MET A 1 -33.48 -26.86 -7.05
N HIS A 2 -32.31 -26.23 -7.12
CA HIS A 2 -31.88 -25.43 -8.27
C HIS A 2 -30.50 -25.93 -8.69
N PRO A 3 -30.21 -26.11 -9.96
CA PRO A 3 -28.98 -26.74 -10.42
C PRO A 3 -27.82 -25.77 -10.42
N PHE A 4 -26.71 -26.19 -9.87
CA PHE A 4 -25.42 -25.53 -9.95
C PHE A 4 -24.87 -25.59 -11.38
N HIS A 5 -24.63 -24.43 -11.99
CA HIS A 5 -23.83 -24.35 -13.21
C HIS A 5 -22.34 -24.35 -12.87
N VAL A 6 -21.73 -25.50 -13.10
CA VAL A 6 -20.27 -25.65 -13.06
C VAL A 6 -19.67 -24.99 -14.31
N ARG A 7 -18.99 -23.86 -14.16
CA ARG A 7 -18.15 -23.31 -15.23
C ARG A 7 -16.78 -24.00 -15.18
N ARG A 8 -16.43 -24.69 -16.26
CA ARG A 8 -15.11 -25.33 -16.47
C ARG A 8 -14.06 -24.25 -16.71
N PRO A 9 -12.86 -24.31 -16.06
CA PRO A 9 -11.75 -23.42 -16.40
C PRO A 9 -11.13 -23.86 -17.74
N LEU A 10 -10.86 -22.87 -18.57
CA LEU A 10 -10.08 -23.03 -19.80
C LEU A 10 -8.61 -23.21 -19.43
N VAL A 11 -8.09 -24.43 -19.59
CA VAL A 11 -6.66 -24.72 -19.42
C VAL A 11 -5.98 -24.39 -20.74
N VAL A 12 -5.21 -23.30 -20.78
CA VAL A 12 -4.27 -23.00 -21.86
C VAL A 12 -2.96 -23.74 -21.56
N ALA A 13 -2.69 -24.82 -22.27
CA ALA A 13 -1.41 -25.51 -22.21
C ALA A 13 -0.40 -24.74 -23.07
N ILE A 14 0.61 -24.16 -22.46
CA ILE A 14 1.79 -23.62 -23.14
C ILE A 14 2.80 -24.75 -23.24
N ALA A 15 2.99 -25.27 -24.49
CA ALA A 15 4.02 -26.24 -24.79
C ALA A 15 5.39 -25.54 -24.87
N PHE A 16 6.30 -25.87 -23.96
CA PHE A 16 7.72 -25.51 -24.06
C PHE A 16 8.39 -26.44 -25.06
N ALA A 17 8.83 -25.88 -26.20
CA ALA A 17 9.73 -26.56 -27.13
C ALA A 17 11.16 -26.50 -26.60
N CYS A 18 11.73 -27.65 -26.23
CA CYS A 18 13.14 -27.77 -25.92
C CYS A 18 13.97 -27.61 -27.19
N ALA A 19 14.66 -26.48 -27.35
CA ALA A 19 15.70 -26.32 -28.37
C ALA A 19 17.06 -26.75 -27.77
N ALA A 20 17.77 -27.62 -28.49
CA ALA A 20 19.08 -28.14 -28.16
C ALA A 20 20.14 -27.02 -28.15
N PRO A 21 21.22 -27.12 -27.35
CA PRO A 21 22.23 -26.09 -27.30
C PRO A 21 23.09 -26.09 -28.58
N ALA A 22 23.05 -24.96 -29.29
CA ALA A 22 24.04 -24.69 -30.33
C ALA A 22 25.38 -24.30 -29.67
N VAL A 23 26.45 -25.02 -30.00
CA VAL A 23 27.82 -24.70 -29.59
C VAL A 23 28.25 -23.43 -30.31
N LEU A 24 28.28 -22.31 -29.60
CA LEU A 24 28.85 -21.04 -30.06
C LEU A 24 30.38 -21.10 -29.84
N HIS A 25 31.12 -20.97 -30.91
CA HIS A 25 32.56 -20.78 -30.88
C HIS A 25 32.86 -19.41 -30.24
N ALA A 26 33.74 -19.38 -29.24
CA ALA A 26 34.25 -18.15 -28.66
C ALA A 26 35.18 -17.49 -29.65
N GLU A 27 34.78 -16.37 -30.23
CA GLU A 27 35.68 -15.45 -30.88
C GLU A 27 36.36 -14.53 -29.85
N ALA A 28 37.60 -14.19 -30.16
CA ALA A 28 38.58 -13.56 -29.31
C ALA A 28 38.08 -12.35 -28.50
N MET A 29 38.50 -12.29 -27.24
CA MET A 29 38.34 -11.20 -26.30
C MET A 29 38.82 -9.87 -26.93
N GLY A 30 37.88 -9.03 -27.30
CA GLY A 30 38.11 -7.61 -27.47
C GLY A 30 38.48 -6.98 -26.12
N GLU A 31 39.40 -6.04 -26.16
CA GLU A 31 39.90 -5.26 -25.01
C GLU A 31 38.74 -4.85 -24.09
N ALA A 32 38.85 -5.18 -22.81
CA ALA A 32 37.85 -4.83 -21.80
C ALA A 32 37.71 -3.30 -21.74
N ALA A 33 36.59 -2.77 -22.22
CA ALA A 33 36.29 -1.35 -22.06
C ALA A 33 36.22 -1.06 -20.56
N THR A 34 37.19 -0.31 -20.05
CA THR A 34 37.13 0.25 -18.70
C THR A 34 36.01 1.27 -18.68
N LEU A 35 34.88 0.86 -18.08
CA LEU A 35 33.79 1.81 -17.81
C LEU A 35 34.32 2.83 -16.81
N ASP A 36 34.22 4.11 -17.17
CA ASP A 36 34.53 5.20 -16.26
C ASP A 36 33.69 5.03 -14.97
N ARG A 37 34.37 5.18 -13.83
CA ARG A 37 33.77 5.05 -12.51
C ARG A 37 32.71 6.12 -12.36
N VAL A 38 31.43 5.77 -12.52
CA VAL A 38 30.32 6.65 -12.20
C VAL A 38 30.28 6.80 -10.68
N VAL A 39 30.80 7.91 -10.19
CA VAL A 39 30.65 8.31 -8.79
C VAL A 39 29.25 8.90 -8.63
N VAL A 40 28.31 8.07 -8.20
CA VAL A 40 27.00 8.58 -7.76
C VAL A 40 27.21 9.22 -6.39
N THR A 41 27.33 10.54 -6.36
CA THR A 41 27.27 11.34 -5.13
C THR A 41 25.78 11.42 -4.71
N ALA A 42 25.31 10.39 -4.03
CA ALA A 42 24.02 10.48 -3.35
C ALA A 42 24.16 11.45 -2.17
N THR A 43 23.26 12.39 -2.05
CA THR A 43 23.12 13.21 -0.83
C THR A 43 23.03 12.24 0.36
N PRO A 44 23.81 12.40 1.45
CA PRO A 44 23.72 11.50 2.57
C PRO A 44 22.30 11.49 3.12
N VAL A 45 21.63 10.36 3.01
CA VAL A 45 20.28 10.18 3.60
C VAL A 45 20.46 10.30 5.10
N SER A 46 19.64 11.15 5.75
CA SER A 46 19.64 11.30 7.21
C SER A 46 19.61 9.91 7.86
N PRO A 47 20.40 9.65 8.92
CA PRO A 47 20.37 8.36 9.63
C PRO A 47 18.97 7.94 10.12
N LEU A 48 18.07 8.91 10.24
CA LEU A 48 16.68 8.70 10.65
C LEU A 48 15.72 8.56 9.48
N THR A 49 16.17 8.79 8.25
CA THR A 49 15.40 8.57 7.03
C THR A 49 15.94 7.33 6.31
N TYR A 50 15.04 6.50 5.84
CA TYR A 50 15.34 5.29 5.08
C TYR A 50 14.49 5.32 3.81
N GLU A 51 15.13 5.16 2.65
CA GLU A 51 14.48 5.10 1.36
C GLU A 51 14.86 3.80 0.64
N THR A 52 13.90 3.18 -0.02
CA THR A 52 14.11 1.95 -0.77
C THR A 52 13.07 1.81 -1.87
N ASP A 53 13.43 1.09 -2.91
CA ASP A 53 12.54 0.63 -3.97
C ASP A 53 11.81 -0.64 -3.48
N PRO A 54 10.48 -0.61 -3.29
CA PRO A 54 9.74 -1.76 -2.80
C PRO A 54 9.45 -2.81 -3.88
N THR A 55 9.77 -2.56 -5.16
CA THR A 55 9.71 -3.56 -6.22
C THR A 55 10.86 -4.57 -6.11
N LEU A 56 11.95 -4.18 -5.43
CA LEU A 56 13.12 -5.04 -5.25
C LEU A 56 12.95 -5.97 -4.04
N PRO A 57 13.20 -7.28 -4.21
CA PRO A 57 13.11 -8.24 -3.12
C PRO A 57 14.12 -7.93 -2.02
N ARG A 58 13.68 -7.86 -0.77
CA ARG A 58 14.53 -7.65 0.41
C ARG A 58 14.60 -8.86 1.33
N GLN A 59 13.81 -9.88 1.05
CA GLN A 59 13.75 -11.13 1.79
C GLN A 59 13.51 -12.29 0.81
N PRO A 60 13.92 -13.53 1.16
CA PRO A 60 13.81 -14.68 0.26
C PRO A 60 12.38 -14.99 -0.19
N VAL A 61 11.39 -14.70 0.67
CA VAL A 61 9.97 -14.81 0.35
C VAL A 61 9.39 -13.41 0.28
N PRO A 62 8.84 -12.99 -0.86
CA PRO A 62 8.22 -11.68 -0.99
C PRO A 62 7.16 -11.41 0.09
N ALA A 63 7.03 -10.14 0.46
CA ALA A 63 6.10 -9.71 1.49
C ALA A 63 4.65 -10.00 1.11
N SER A 64 3.84 -10.47 2.06
CA SER A 64 2.40 -10.68 1.86
C SER A 64 1.56 -9.41 2.05
N ASP A 65 2.14 -8.41 2.71
CA ASP A 65 1.54 -7.10 2.98
C ASP A 65 2.62 -6.05 3.29
N GLY A 66 2.22 -4.78 3.40
CA GLY A 66 3.15 -3.69 3.67
C GLY A 66 3.89 -3.81 5.00
N ALA A 67 3.28 -4.41 6.04
CA ALA A 67 3.95 -4.60 7.32
C ALA A 67 5.03 -5.69 7.23
N ASP A 68 4.80 -6.71 6.41
CA ASP A 68 5.79 -7.75 6.15
C ASP A 68 7.02 -7.19 5.44
N TYR A 69 6.82 -6.28 4.50
CA TYR A 69 7.91 -5.55 3.87
C TYR A 69 8.66 -4.66 4.87
N LEU A 70 7.96 -3.89 5.70
CA LEU A 70 8.56 -2.99 6.69
C LEU A 70 9.46 -3.73 7.70
N LYS A 71 9.20 -5.00 8.03
CA LYS A 71 10.07 -5.79 8.90
C LYS A 71 11.50 -5.92 8.38
N THR A 72 11.72 -5.73 7.10
CA THR A 72 13.07 -5.74 6.50
C THR A 72 13.86 -4.46 6.80
N ILE A 73 13.21 -3.44 7.35
CA ILE A 73 13.82 -2.15 7.71
C ILE A 73 14.15 -2.14 9.20
N PRO A 74 15.40 -1.84 9.62
CA PRO A 74 15.80 -1.84 11.00
C PRO A 74 14.89 -0.99 11.90
N GLY A 75 14.45 -1.60 13.02
CA GLY A 75 13.55 -0.97 14.00
C GLY A 75 12.07 -1.31 13.81
N PHE A 76 11.70 -1.95 12.69
CA PHE A 76 10.34 -2.45 12.50
C PHE A 76 10.18 -3.89 12.93
N THR A 77 9.00 -4.17 13.50
CA THR A 77 8.41 -5.49 13.71
C THR A 77 6.95 -5.44 13.28
N ALA A 78 6.23 -6.55 13.36
CA ALA A 78 4.80 -6.59 13.06
C ALA A 78 4.04 -7.44 14.09
N LEU A 79 2.86 -6.97 14.49
CA LEU A 79 1.90 -7.77 15.22
C LEU A 79 1.06 -8.56 14.22
N ARG A 80 1.09 -9.88 14.31
CA ARG A 80 0.37 -10.77 13.39
C ARG A 80 -0.62 -11.64 14.14
N ASN A 81 -1.82 -11.78 13.58
CA ASN A 81 -2.87 -12.68 14.07
C ASN A 81 -3.21 -13.79 13.06
N GLY A 82 -2.72 -13.67 11.83
CA GLY A 82 -2.93 -14.61 10.72
C GLY A 82 -1.79 -14.56 9.72
N GLY A 83 -2.01 -15.07 8.51
CA GLY A 83 -1.01 -15.14 7.44
C GLY A 83 -0.71 -13.80 6.75
N THR A 84 -1.62 -12.83 6.87
CA THR A 84 -1.49 -11.48 6.28
C THR A 84 -2.02 -10.41 7.25
N ASN A 85 -2.06 -9.14 6.82
CA ASN A 85 -2.59 -7.99 7.56
C ASN A 85 -1.85 -7.73 8.89
N GLY A 86 -0.52 -7.88 8.87
CA GLY A 86 0.32 -7.52 10.01
C GLY A 86 0.21 -6.03 10.34
N ASP A 87 0.13 -5.67 11.62
CA ASP A 87 0.16 -4.30 12.08
C ASP A 87 1.61 -3.85 12.32
N PRO A 88 2.12 -2.82 11.63
CA PRO A 88 3.50 -2.41 11.76
C PRO A 88 3.78 -1.78 13.12
N VAL A 89 4.93 -2.12 13.67
CA VAL A 89 5.44 -1.59 14.95
C VAL A 89 6.82 -1.03 14.74
N LEU A 90 7.05 0.24 15.01
CA LEU A 90 8.36 0.87 14.97
C LEU A 90 8.85 1.17 16.39
N ARG A 91 9.96 0.53 16.81
CA ARG A 91 10.56 0.73 18.14
C ARG A 91 9.53 0.59 19.28
N GLY A 92 8.65 -0.41 19.19
CA GLY A 92 7.60 -0.68 20.17
C GLY A 92 6.34 0.19 20.06
N MET A 93 6.31 1.15 19.13
CA MET A 93 5.17 2.04 18.91
C MET A 93 4.39 1.62 17.66
N PHE A 94 3.06 1.61 17.75
CA PHE A 94 2.15 1.20 16.65
C PHE A 94 0.86 2.03 16.67
N GLY A 95 -0.03 1.73 15.74
CA GLY A 95 -1.32 2.37 15.65
C GLY A 95 -1.23 3.81 15.18
N SER A 96 -1.92 4.72 15.84
CA SER A 96 -1.94 6.16 15.51
C SER A 96 -0.62 6.90 15.74
N ARG A 97 0.40 6.21 16.28
CA ARG A 97 1.75 6.77 16.42
C ARG A 97 2.58 6.68 15.15
N LEU A 98 2.16 5.82 14.19
CA LEU A 98 2.73 5.75 12.85
C LEU A 98 1.81 6.46 11.86
N ASN A 99 2.35 7.43 11.15
CA ASN A 99 1.67 8.04 10.01
C ASN A 99 1.97 7.19 8.77
N LEU A 100 0.92 6.62 8.18
CA LEU A 100 1.01 5.72 7.02
C LEU A 100 0.30 6.39 5.84
N LEU A 101 1.06 6.72 4.80
CA LEU A 101 0.57 7.44 3.64
C LEU A 101 0.80 6.62 2.36
N THR A 102 -0.14 6.72 1.45
CA THR A 102 -0.03 6.22 0.08
C THR A 102 -0.28 7.37 -0.88
N ASN A 103 0.73 7.74 -1.68
CA ASN A 103 0.68 8.91 -2.57
C ASN A 103 0.12 10.15 -1.83
N ASP A 104 0.66 10.45 -0.64
CA ASP A 104 0.30 11.57 0.24
C ASP A 104 -1.11 11.53 0.85
N GLY A 105 -1.90 10.49 0.56
CA GLY A 105 -3.21 10.26 1.17
C GLY A 105 -3.15 9.36 2.40
N SER A 106 -3.89 9.72 3.45
CA SER A 106 -4.07 8.86 4.62
C SER A 106 -5.22 7.87 4.37
N MET A 107 -4.95 6.58 4.56
CA MET A 107 -5.96 5.52 4.49
C MET A 107 -5.91 4.69 5.77
N PRO A 108 -6.49 5.20 6.85
CA PRO A 108 -6.61 4.42 8.07
C PRO A 108 -7.62 3.27 7.89
N GLY A 109 -7.31 2.10 8.46
CA GLY A 109 -8.26 0.99 8.50
C GLY A 109 -9.53 1.32 9.29
N ALA A 110 -10.58 0.55 9.10
CA ALA A 110 -11.88 0.75 9.75
C ALA A 110 -11.99 0.06 11.12
N CYS A 111 -11.33 -1.11 11.30
CA CYS A 111 -11.46 -1.91 12.50
C CYS A 111 -10.75 -1.30 13.72
N PRO A 112 -11.45 -1.01 14.83
CA PRO A 112 -10.82 -0.54 16.07
C PRO A 112 -9.79 -1.53 16.62
N ALA A 113 -9.98 -2.84 16.38
CA ALA A 113 -9.05 -3.91 16.77
C ALA A 113 -7.93 -4.14 15.74
N ARG A 114 -7.84 -3.30 14.71
CA ARG A 114 -6.77 -3.27 13.70
C ARG A 114 -6.59 -4.55 12.90
N MET A 115 -7.69 -5.23 12.58
CA MET A 115 -7.68 -6.40 11.69
C MET A 115 -7.41 -6.00 10.24
N ASP A 116 -7.77 -4.78 9.88
CA ASP A 116 -7.53 -4.10 8.60
C ASP A 116 -6.69 -2.83 8.81
N ASN A 117 -5.51 -2.94 9.42
CA ASN A 117 -4.62 -1.77 9.51
C ASN A 117 -4.31 -1.20 8.10
N PRO A 118 -3.83 0.06 7.97
CA PRO A 118 -3.64 0.70 6.66
C PRO A 118 -2.84 -0.12 5.65
N LEU A 119 -1.86 -0.91 6.11
CA LEU A 119 -0.99 -1.71 5.24
C LEU A 119 -1.63 -3.01 4.75
N SER A 120 -2.83 -3.35 5.24
CA SER A 120 -3.62 -4.47 4.69
C SER A 120 -4.05 -4.22 3.25
N TYR A 121 -4.13 -2.95 2.86
CA TYR A 121 -4.55 -2.47 1.54
C TYR A 121 -3.37 -2.11 0.63
N VAL A 122 -2.13 -2.31 1.08
CA VAL A 122 -0.92 -1.96 0.34
C VAL A 122 -0.25 -3.25 -0.15
N ALA A 123 -0.02 -3.33 -1.46
CA ALA A 123 0.91 -4.26 -2.08
C ALA A 123 2.21 -3.50 -2.36
N PRO A 124 3.30 -3.75 -1.63
CA PRO A 124 4.53 -2.95 -1.74
C PRO A 124 5.06 -2.87 -3.18
N GLU A 125 5.02 -3.96 -3.92
CA GLU A 125 5.52 -4.07 -5.30
C GLU A 125 4.78 -3.19 -6.33
N THR A 126 3.66 -2.55 -5.94
CA THR A 126 2.94 -1.61 -6.82
C THR A 126 3.36 -0.15 -6.62
N TYR A 127 4.38 0.09 -5.81
CA TYR A 127 4.93 1.43 -5.54
C TYR A 127 6.38 1.51 -5.98
N ASP A 128 6.80 2.67 -6.45
CA ASP A 128 8.16 2.89 -6.96
C ASP A 128 9.13 3.23 -5.82
N ARG A 129 8.61 3.82 -4.73
CA ARG A 129 9.43 4.29 -3.62
C ARG A 129 8.73 4.12 -2.28
N LEU A 130 9.49 3.68 -1.28
CA LEU A 130 9.11 3.64 0.12
C LEU A 130 10.07 4.55 0.90
N VAL A 131 9.51 5.58 1.54
CA VAL A 131 10.23 6.50 2.42
C VAL A 131 9.78 6.31 3.86
N VAL A 132 10.72 6.09 4.75
CA VAL A 132 10.49 5.97 6.20
C VAL A 132 11.26 7.05 6.93
N VAL A 133 10.56 7.94 7.59
CA VAL A 133 11.13 8.94 8.50
C VAL A 133 10.90 8.46 9.93
N LYS A 134 11.96 8.10 10.66
CA LYS A 134 11.90 7.51 12.00
C LYS A 134 11.88 8.60 13.07
N GLY A 135 10.79 8.67 13.84
CA GLY A 135 10.56 9.69 14.84
C GLY A 135 9.97 10.99 14.27
N PRO A 136 9.81 12.03 15.09
CA PRO A 136 9.19 13.30 14.71
C PRO A 136 10.18 14.23 14.01
N GLN A 137 10.78 13.79 12.90
CA GLN A 137 11.85 14.49 12.19
C GLN A 137 11.33 15.45 11.12
N THR A 138 10.04 15.44 10.83
CA THR A 138 9.41 16.31 9.84
C THR A 138 8.00 16.68 10.26
N VAL A 139 7.57 17.88 9.88
CA VAL A 139 6.21 18.40 10.09
C VAL A 139 5.41 18.43 8.80
N LEU A 140 6.00 18.03 7.67
CA LEU A 140 5.42 18.18 6.34
C LEU A 140 4.24 17.23 6.07
N TRP A 141 4.09 16.15 6.83
CA TRP A 141 3.18 15.05 6.51
C TRP A 141 2.02 14.89 7.50
N GLY A 142 1.63 15.96 8.14
CA GLY A 142 0.52 16.00 9.08
C GLY A 142 0.86 15.51 10.50
N PRO A 143 -0.10 15.58 11.42
CA PRO A 143 0.09 15.22 12.83
C PRO A 143 0.14 13.70 13.03
N GLY A 144 0.61 13.27 14.21
CA GLY A 144 0.49 11.86 14.64
C GLY A 144 1.69 10.97 14.36
N ALA A 145 2.81 11.53 13.88
CA ALA A 145 4.02 10.78 13.55
C ALA A 145 5.02 10.65 14.71
N SER A 146 4.59 10.43 15.95
CA SER A 146 5.53 10.34 17.09
C SER A 146 6.51 9.17 16.97
N ALA A 147 6.12 8.05 16.34
CA ALA A 147 7.01 6.94 16.01
C ALA A 147 7.73 7.18 14.69
N GLY A 148 7.05 7.74 13.72
CA GLY A 148 7.59 8.01 12.39
C GLY A 148 6.50 8.11 11.33
N THR A 149 6.94 8.47 10.12
CA THR A 149 6.10 8.51 8.91
C THR A 149 6.60 7.50 7.90
N VAL A 150 5.69 6.74 7.32
CA VAL A 150 5.92 5.76 6.25
C VAL A 150 5.12 6.21 5.03
N ARG A 151 5.79 6.39 3.91
CA ARG A 151 5.17 6.83 2.65
C ARG A 151 5.47 5.83 1.55
N PHE A 152 4.42 5.27 0.97
CA PHE A 152 4.48 4.50 -0.26
C PHE A 152 4.12 5.44 -1.42
N GLU A 153 5.04 5.62 -2.34
CA GLU A 153 4.95 6.62 -3.40
C GLU A 153 5.06 5.98 -4.77
N ARG A 154 4.28 6.51 -5.72
CA ARG A 154 4.43 6.25 -7.15
C ARG A 154 5.02 7.47 -7.81
N ASP A 155 6.09 7.28 -8.55
CA ASP A 155 6.73 8.35 -9.31
C ASP A 155 5.85 8.74 -10.51
N THR A 156 5.91 10.00 -10.90
CA THR A 156 5.21 10.49 -12.09
C THR A 156 5.87 9.93 -13.35
N PRO A 157 5.19 9.07 -14.14
CA PRO A 157 5.75 8.58 -15.39
C PRO A 157 6.01 9.72 -16.39
N ARG A 158 7.15 9.66 -17.07
CA ARG A 158 7.51 10.59 -18.14
C ARG A 158 7.84 9.83 -19.42
N PHE A 159 7.32 10.32 -20.53
CA PHE A 159 7.51 9.76 -21.88
C PHE A 159 7.95 10.86 -22.84
N ASN A 160 9.07 10.66 -23.52
CA ASN A 160 9.53 11.58 -24.58
C ASN A 160 8.81 11.32 -25.91
N THR A 161 8.33 10.10 -26.10
CA THR A 161 7.54 9.61 -27.24
C THR A 161 6.43 8.72 -26.73
N PRO A 162 5.34 8.54 -27.49
CA PRO A 162 4.32 7.56 -27.11
C PRO A 162 4.91 6.19 -26.85
N GLY A 163 4.54 5.56 -25.73
CA GLY A 163 5.10 4.28 -25.31
C GLY A 163 4.25 3.56 -24.30
N LEU A 164 4.64 2.30 -24.04
CA LEU A 164 4.04 1.41 -23.07
C LEU A 164 5.15 0.77 -22.24
N ARG A 165 4.98 0.72 -20.92
CA ARG A 165 5.79 -0.05 -19.97
C ARG A 165 4.88 -1.02 -19.25
N ILE A 166 5.32 -2.26 -19.08
CA ILE A 166 4.58 -3.29 -18.34
C ILE A 166 5.58 -4.02 -17.48
N ASP A 167 5.33 -4.00 -16.18
CA ASP A 167 6.08 -4.73 -15.17
C ASP A 167 5.13 -5.69 -14.46
N GLY A 168 5.65 -6.79 -13.93
CA GLY A 168 4.82 -7.72 -13.20
C GLY A 168 5.62 -8.78 -12.47
N SER A 169 5.01 -9.37 -11.46
CA SER A 169 5.57 -10.47 -10.72
C SER A 169 4.54 -11.58 -10.50
N LEU A 170 5.04 -12.81 -10.43
CA LEU A 170 4.27 -14.00 -10.12
C LEU A 170 5.00 -14.78 -9.04
N LEU A 171 4.30 -15.14 -7.97
CA LEU A 171 4.84 -15.96 -6.90
C LEU A 171 3.94 -17.16 -6.66
N ALA A 172 4.54 -18.35 -6.62
CA ALA A 172 3.90 -19.56 -6.13
C ALA A 172 4.70 -20.10 -4.94
N GLY A 173 4.01 -20.50 -3.89
CA GLY A 173 4.65 -20.95 -2.66
C GLY A 173 3.88 -22.06 -1.95
N SER A 174 4.42 -22.49 -0.81
CA SER A 174 3.76 -23.47 0.06
C SER A 174 2.39 -22.95 0.54
N HIS A 175 1.54 -23.89 0.95
CA HIS A 175 0.19 -23.63 1.43
C HIS A 175 -0.68 -22.89 0.40
N GLY A 176 -0.55 -23.25 -0.89
CA GLY A 176 -1.34 -22.67 -1.97
C GLY A 176 -1.09 -21.18 -2.23
N ARG A 177 0.02 -20.61 -1.69
CA ARG A 177 0.32 -19.20 -1.91
C ARG A 177 0.50 -18.92 -3.39
N ASN A 178 -0.25 -17.91 -3.86
CA ASN A 178 -0.24 -17.43 -5.23
C ASN A 178 -0.41 -15.92 -5.21
N ASP A 179 0.65 -15.19 -5.57
CA ASP A 179 0.63 -13.74 -5.67
C ASP A 179 0.87 -13.33 -7.14
N GLN A 180 0.12 -12.35 -7.57
CA GLN A 180 0.16 -11.81 -8.94
C GLN A 180 0.18 -10.28 -8.83
N VAL A 181 1.12 -9.64 -9.50
CA VAL A 181 1.21 -8.18 -9.60
C VAL A 181 1.38 -7.81 -11.06
N ILE A 182 0.70 -6.78 -11.49
CA ILE A 182 0.89 -6.12 -12.77
C ILE A 182 0.88 -4.60 -12.57
N ASP A 183 1.82 -3.93 -13.21
CA ASP A 183 1.87 -2.48 -13.34
C ASP A 183 2.07 -2.14 -14.82
N ALA A 184 1.11 -1.46 -15.41
CA ALA A 184 1.12 -1.11 -16.83
C ALA A 184 0.93 0.40 -16.99
N THR A 185 1.86 1.05 -17.67
CA THR A 185 1.82 2.48 -17.92
C THR A 185 1.90 2.75 -19.42
N ALA A 186 0.86 3.34 -19.99
CA ALA A 186 0.84 3.88 -21.34
C ALA A 186 0.94 5.40 -21.27
N GLY A 187 1.78 6.02 -22.11
CA GLY A 187 1.97 7.46 -22.04
C GLY A 187 2.49 8.08 -23.33
N ALA A 188 2.44 9.40 -23.34
CA ALA A 188 2.97 10.31 -24.34
C ALA A 188 3.60 11.51 -23.63
N PRO A 189 4.28 12.46 -24.34
CA PRO A 189 4.93 13.58 -23.67
C PRO A 189 4.00 14.42 -22.78
N GLN A 190 2.72 14.51 -23.11
CA GLN A 190 1.76 15.35 -22.40
C GLN A 190 0.92 14.64 -21.34
N GLY A 191 1.10 13.31 -21.16
CA GLY A 191 0.32 12.59 -20.16
C GLY A 191 0.45 11.09 -20.21
N TYR A 192 -0.15 10.43 -19.23
CA TYR A 192 -0.11 8.99 -19.08
C TYR A 192 -1.38 8.42 -18.44
N ALA A 193 -1.57 7.13 -18.64
CA ALA A 193 -2.47 6.30 -17.84
C ALA A 193 -1.65 5.13 -17.25
N ARG A 194 -1.72 4.93 -15.92
CA ARG A 194 -1.08 3.81 -15.21
C ARG A 194 -2.14 2.97 -14.53
N LEU A 195 -2.11 1.68 -14.78
CA LEU A 195 -2.92 0.66 -14.11
C LEU A 195 -1.99 -0.21 -13.26
N SER A 196 -2.24 -0.23 -11.95
CA SER A 196 -1.56 -1.13 -11.03
C SER A 196 -2.60 -2.08 -10.44
N ALA A 197 -2.35 -3.39 -10.49
CA ALA A 197 -3.25 -4.38 -9.91
C ALA A 197 -2.46 -5.49 -9.24
N ASN A 198 -3.00 -6.01 -8.15
CA ASN A 198 -2.45 -7.19 -7.48
C ASN A 198 -3.54 -8.13 -6.98
N ARG A 199 -3.21 -9.41 -6.92
CA ARG A 199 -3.96 -10.45 -6.22
C ARG A 199 -3.01 -11.28 -5.40
N SER A 200 -3.41 -11.63 -4.18
CA SER A 200 -2.65 -12.49 -3.28
C SER A 200 -3.59 -13.43 -2.56
N GLU A 201 -3.24 -14.71 -2.49
CA GLU A 201 -3.99 -15.71 -1.75
C GLU A 201 -3.06 -16.76 -1.15
N ALA A 202 -3.48 -17.35 -0.05
CA ALA A 202 -2.88 -18.56 0.51
C ALA A 202 -3.88 -19.32 1.38
N ASP A 203 -3.65 -20.61 1.53
CA ASP A 203 -4.40 -21.49 2.43
C ASP A 203 -3.88 -21.42 3.87
N ASP A 204 -4.61 -22.07 4.80
CA ASP A 204 -4.15 -22.26 6.16
C ASP A 204 -2.86 -23.11 6.17
N TYR A 205 -1.84 -22.66 6.91
CA TYR A 205 -0.66 -23.47 7.13
C TYR A 205 -0.87 -24.53 8.22
N ARG A 206 0.10 -25.46 8.35
CA ARG A 206 0.15 -26.43 9.46
C ARG A 206 1.32 -26.12 10.37
N ASP A 207 1.09 -26.23 11.67
CA ASP A 207 2.15 -26.10 12.69
C ASP A 207 3.06 -27.35 12.73
N GLY A 208 4.05 -27.33 13.62
CA GLY A 208 5.00 -28.42 13.79
C GLY A 208 4.37 -29.77 14.24
N ASP A 209 3.18 -29.73 14.82
CA ASP A 209 2.39 -30.90 15.18
C ASP A 209 1.44 -31.36 14.07
N GLY A 210 1.47 -30.71 12.90
CA GLY A 210 0.61 -30.99 11.76
C GLY A 210 -0.82 -30.44 11.88
N ARG A 211 -1.11 -29.64 12.93
CA ARG A 211 -2.44 -29.03 13.13
C ARG A 211 -2.63 -27.86 12.18
N ARG A 212 -3.82 -27.76 11.61
CA ARG A 212 -4.20 -26.64 10.74
C ARG A 212 -4.35 -25.35 11.56
N VAL A 213 -3.65 -24.29 11.15
CA VAL A 213 -3.67 -22.97 11.79
C VAL A 213 -4.45 -21.99 10.92
N PRO A 214 -5.54 -21.38 11.42
CA PRO A 214 -6.30 -20.38 10.67
C PRO A 214 -5.41 -19.20 10.24
N SER A 215 -5.08 -19.14 8.96
CA SER A 215 -4.10 -18.18 8.42
C SER A 215 -4.33 -17.86 6.95
N ALA A 216 -5.32 -18.49 6.34
CA ALA A 216 -5.67 -18.27 4.92
C ALA A 216 -6.05 -16.79 4.66
N TRP A 217 -5.77 -16.35 3.45
CA TRP A 217 -6.23 -15.05 2.95
C TRP A 217 -6.50 -15.10 1.46
N LYS A 218 -7.31 -14.16 1.02
CA LYS A 218 -7.51 -13.84 -0.39
C LYS A 218 -7.79 -12.35 -0.48
N LYS A 219 -7.00 -11.62 -1.26
CA LYS A 219 -7.14 -10.16 -1.43
C LYS A 219 -6.69 -9.70 -2.80
N TRP A 220 -7.24 -8.58 -3.23
CA TRP A 220 -6.87 -7.93 -4.47
C TRP A 220 -7.04 -6.42 -4.36
N ASN A 221 -6.27 -5.67 -5.12
CA ASN A 221 -6.42 -4.23 -5.29
C ASN A 221 -6.17 -3.88 -6.75
N THR A 222 -6.81 -2.80 -7.21
CA THR A 222 -6.60 -2.20 -8.51
C THR A 222 -6.63 -0.68 -8.36
N ASP A 223 -5.63 -0.01 -8.89
CA ASP A 223 -5.50 1.43 -8.91
C ASP A 223 -5.30 1.91 -10.35
N LEU A 224 -5.97 2.99 -10.74
CA LEU A 224 -5.83 3.68 -12.02
C LEU A 224 -5.40 5.12 -11.75
N ALA A 225 -4.29 5.52 -12.37
CA ALA A 225 -3.83 6.91 -12.38
C ALA A 225 -3.89 7.50 -13.80
N LEU A 226 -4.44 8.70 -13.92
CA LEU A 226 -4.46 9.49 -15.14
C LEU A 226 -3.69 10.78 -14.91
N GLY A 227 -2.56 10.95 -15.57
CA GLY A 227 -1.68 12.10 -15.40
C GLY A 227 -1.64 12.97 -16.64
N TRP A 228 -1.76 14.28 -16.42
CA TRP A 228 -1.48 15.31 -17.42
C TRP A 228 -0.15 16.00 -17.09
N THR A 229 0.78 15.97 -18.03
CA THR A 229 2.16 16.41 -17.87
C THR A 229 2.57 17.28 -19.05
N PRO A 230 2.01 18.51 -19.14
CA PRO A 230 2.19 19.39 -20.29
C PRO A 230 3.64 19.80 -20.54
N ASP A 231 4.45 19.82 -19.49
CA ASP A 231 5.88 20.12 -19.49
C ASP A 231 6.61 19.25 -18.44
N ALA A 232 7.92 19.40 -18.32
CA ALA A 232 8.76 18.62 -17.41
C ALA A 232 8.41 18.83 -15.92
N ASP A 233 7.88 20.00 -15.59
CA ASP A 233 7.76 20.50 -14.22
C ASP A 233 6.31 20.53 -13.71
N THR A 234 5.33 20.25 -14.59
CA THR A 234 3.91 20.29 -14.26
C THR A 234 3.32 18.87 -14.22
N VAL A 235 2.53 18.61 -13.20
CA VAL A 235 1.75 17.37 -13.05
C VAL A 235 0.36 17.71 -12.52
N LEU A 236 -0.67 17.19 -13.18
CA LEU A 236 -2.01 17.05 -12.62
C LEU A 236 -2.39 15.58 -12.74
N GLU A 237 -2.62 14.91 -11.61
CA GLU A 237 -2.90 13.47 -11.57
C GLU A 237 -4.20 13.19 -10.83
N LEU A 238 -5.09 12.44 -11.47
CA LEU A 238 -6.26 11.83 -10.86
C LEU A 238 -5.95 10.35 -10.60
N ASN A 239 -6.12 9.92 -9.36
CA ASN A 239 -5.93 8.53 -8.96
C ASN A 239 -7.24 7.97 -8.37
N ALA A 240 -7.65 6.78 -8.80
CA ALA A 240 -8.79 6.05 -8.29
C ALA A 240 -8.40 4.61 -7.99
N GLY A 241 -8.84 4.07 -6.86
CA GLY A 241 -8.48 2.72 -6.46
C GLY A 241 -9.63 1.99 -5.78
N VAL A 242 -9.67 0.68 -5.99
CA VAL A 242 -10.63 -0.23 -5.36
C VAL A 242 -9.92 -1.51 -4.93
N GLY A 243 -10.45 -2.18 -3.92
CA GLY A 243 -9.93 -3.46 -3.47
C GLY A 243 -10.87 -4.16 -2.53
N ASP A 244 -10.64 -5.45 -2.34
CA ASP A 244 -11.36 -6.27 -1.37
C ASP A 244 -10.50 -7.44 -0.92
N GLY A 245 -10.89 -8.08 0.18
CA GLY A 245 -10.21 -9.26 0.67
C GLY A 245 -10.92 -9.94 1.83
N GLU A 246 -10.40 -11.09 2.18
CA GLU A 246 -10.78 -11.87 3.33
C GLU A 246 -9.54 -12.47 4.00
N ALA A 247 -9.57 -12.67 5.31
CA ALA A 247 -8.46 -13.27 6.04
C ALA A 247 -8.93 -14.01 7.29
N ARG A 248 -8.31 -15.17 7.55
CA ARG A 248 -8.49 -15.96 8.77
C ARG A 248 -7.43 -15.62 9.81
N TYR A 249 -7.84 -15.62 11.07
CA TYR A 249 -6.99 -15.22 12.18
C TYR A 249 -6.96 -16.29 13.28
N ALA A 250 -5.80 -16.91 13.48
CA ALA A 250 -5.60 -17.87 14.57
C ALA A 250 -5.74 -17.23 15.95
N GLY A 251 -5.27 -16.00 16.11
CA GLY A 251 -5.27 -15.28 17.38
C GLY A 251 -6.56 -14.50 17.68
N ARG A 252 -7.66 -14.75 16.92
CA ARG A 252 -8.90 -13.99 17.06
C ARG A 252 -10.13 -14.91 17.09
N GLY A 253 -11.21 -14.44 17.74
CA GLY A 253 -12.50 -15.12 17.74
C GLY A 253 -13.34 -14.94 16.49
N MET A 254 -13.01 -13.95 15.67
CA MET A 254 -13.64 -13.63 14.37
C MET A 254 -12.58 -13.56 13.28
N ASP A 255 -13.01 -13.80 12.04
CA ASP A 255 -12.24 -13.57 10.82
C ASP A 255 -12.67 -12.27 10.16
N GLY A 256 -11.81 -11.71 9.32
CA GLY A 256 -12.19 -10.63 8.42
C GLY A 256 -12.77 -11.22 7.15
N SER A 257 -14.09 -11.14 7.01
CA SER A 257 -14.80 -11.69 5.85
C SER A 257 -14.98 -10.69 4.71
N MET A 258 -14.63 -9.43 4.93
CA MET A 258 -14.58 -8.38 3.92
C MET A 258 -13.62 -7.27 4.34
N PHE A 259 -12.77 -6.81 3.41
CA PHE A 259 -11.85 -5.67 3.54
C PHE A 259 -11.96 -4.78 2.30
N ARG A 260 -13.09 -4.11 2.14
CA ARG A 260 -13.32 -3.26 0.98
C ARG A 260 -12.62 -1.92 1.12
N ARG A 261 -11.96 -1.50 0.04
CA ARG A 261 -11.33 -0.20 -0.11
C ARG A 261 -11.88 0.51 -1.32
N ASP A 262 -12.24 1.79 -1.15
CA ASP A 262 -12.50 2.72 -2.25
C ASP A 262 -11.65 3.98 -2.01
N SER A 263 -10.91 4.46 -3.01
CA SER A 263 -10.04 5.63 -2.92
C SER A 263 -10.13 6.51 -4.15
N LEU A 264 -10.03 7.82 -3.95
CA LEU A 264 -9.97 8.83 -4.99
C LEU A 264 -9.05 9.95 -4.52
N ALA A 265 -8.13 10.38 -5.38
CA ALA A 265 -7.22 11.49 -5.09
C ALA A 265 -6.97 12.32 -6.33
N LEU A 266 -6.76 13.61 -6.13
CA LEU A 266 -6.29 14.56 -7.15
C LEU A 266 -5.05 15.26 -6.61
N ARG A 267 -3.96 15.25 -7.38
CA ARG A 267 -2.69 15.91 -7.06
C ARG A 267 -2.32 16.88 -8.16
N PHE A 268 -1.88 18.07 -7.76
CA PHE A 268 -1.26 19.06 -8.62
C PHE A 268 0.14 19.39 -8.11
N GLU A 269 1.09 19.52 -9.00
CA GLU A 269 2.45 19.94 -8.68
C GLU A 269 3.01 20.77 -9.85
N LYS A 270 3.62 21.89 -9.53
CA LYS A 270 4.42 22.71 -10.45
C LYS A 270 5.74 23.03 -9.79
N ARG A 271 6.82 22.60 -10.43
CA ARG A 271 8.21 22.82 -10.01
C ARG A 271 8.89 23.87 -10.88
N ASP A 272 10.10 24.23 -10.49
CA ASP A 272 10.99 25.13 -11.24
C ASP A 272 10.32 26.47 -11.60
N LEU A 273 9.64 27.03 -10.61
CA LEU A 273 9.04 28.35 -10.73
C LEU A 273 10.14 29.43 -10.71
N PRO A 274 9.96 30.54 -11.46
CA PRO A 274 10.96 31.59 -11.51
C PRO A 274 11.09 32.34 -10.18
N GLY A 275 12.33 32.71 -9.83
CA GLY A 275 12.63 33.49 -8.63
C GLY A 275 12.89 32.63 -7.40
N VAL A 276 12.41 33.07 -6.24
CA VAL A 276 12.63 32.43 -4.95
C VAL A 276 11.68 31.25 -4.73
N LEU A 277 10.47 31.34 -5.25
CA LEU A 277 9.49 30.26 -5.19
C LEU A 277 9.90 29.16 -6.16
N ASP A 278 10.07 27.94 -5.65
CA ASP A 278 10.51 26.79 -6.43
C ASP A 278 9.36 25.87 -6.82
N THR A 279 8.50 25.53 -5.85
CA THR A 279 7.46 24.52 -6.07
C THR A 279 6.13 24.96 -5.46
N VAL A 280 5.05 24.66 -6.16
CA VAL A 280 3.67 24.69 -5.64
C VAL A 280 3.10 23.30 -5.74
N GLU A 281 2.53 22.80 -4.66
CA GLU A 281 1.85 21.51 -4.63
C GLU A 281 0.50 21.59 -3.91
N ALA A 282 -0.46 20.83 -4.40
CA ALA A 282 -1.76 20.67 -3.76
C ALA A 282 -2.29 19.27 -4.00
N SER A 283 -2.92 18.70 -2.99
CA SER A 283 -3.60 17.41 -3.10
C SER A 283 -4.89 17.39 -2.32
N VAL A 284 -5.85 16.62 -2.81
CA VAL A 284 -7.08 16.28 -2.09
C VAL A 284 -7.34 14.80 -2.26
N PHE A 285 -7.87 14.15 -1.22
CA PHE A 285 -8.17 12.73 -1.28
C PHE A 285 -9.44 12.38 -0.51
N ARG A 286 -10.04 11.25 -0.90
CA ARG A 286 -11.08 10.56 -0.17
C ARG A 286 -10.80 9.07 -0.19
N ASN A 287 -10.72 8.49 1.00
CA ASN A 287 -10.53 7.06 1.21
C ASN A 287 -11.68 6.51 2.06
N GLU A 288 -12.19 5.35 1.68
CA GLU A 288 -13.21 4.63 2.42
C GLU A 288 -12.75 3.18 2.61
N ALA A 289 -12.74 2.74 3.86
CA ALA A 289 -12.51 1.35 4.25
C ALA A 289 -13.79 0.81 4.87
N ASP A 290 -14.31 -0.30 4.36
CA ASP A 290 -15.46 -1.02 4.90
C ASP A 290 -15.03 -2.44 5.26
N HIS A 291 -15.16 -2.79 6.53
CA HIS A 291 -14.68 -4.05 7.05
C HIS A 291 -15.79 -4.82 7.76
N VAL A 292 -15.94 -6.07 7.38
CA VAL A 292 -16.82 -7.03 8.08
C VAL A 292 -15.97 -8.07 8.77
N MET A 293 -16.21 -8.24 10.07
CA MET A 293 -15.66 -9.33 10.85
C MET A 293 -16.79 -10.20 11.39
N ASP A 294 -16.65 -11.52 11.24
CA ASP A 294 -17.63 -12.47 11.74
C ASP A 294 -16.98 -13.80 12.14
N ASN A 295 -17.75 -14.64 12.82
CA ASN A 295 -17.30 -15.96 13.26
C ASN A 295 -17.99 -17.11 12.52
N TYR A 296 -18.60 -16.86 11.35
CA TYR A 296 -19.40 -17.86 10.64
C TYR A 296 -19.16 -17.94 9.12
N THR A 297 -18.52 -16.94 8.50
CA THR A 297 -18.27 -16.94 7.03
C THR A 297 -17.07 -17.79 6.66
N LEU A 298 -15.94 -17.62 7.35
CA LEU A 298 -14.68 -18.32 7.09
C LEU A 298 -14.36 -19.41 8.12
N ARG A 299 -15.17 -19.52 9.16
CA ARG A 299 -15.11 -20.54 10.20
C ARG A 299 -16.52 -20.89 10.68
N GLU A 300 -16.64 -21.97 11.44
CA GLU A 300 -17.85 -22.22 12.21
C GLU A 300 -17.72 -21.60 13.60
N PRO A 301 -18.83 -21.08 14.19
CA PRO A 301 -18.83 -20.61 15.57
C PRO A 301 -18.40 -21.73 16.52
N ASN A 302 -17.46 -21.42 17.40
CA ASN A 302 -17.00 -22.39 18.40
C ASN A 302 -17.94 -22.35 19.63
N PRO A 303 -18.72 -23.42 19.92
CA PRO A 303 -19.64 -23.45 21.05
C PRO A 303 -18.98 -23.27 22.43
N MET A 304 -17.69 -23.50 22.53
CA MET A 304 -16.90 -23.37 23.75
C MET A 304 -16.21 -22.02 23.89
N SER A 305 -16.40 -21.11 22.94
CA SER A 305 -15.81 -19.75 22.96
C SER A 305 -16.74 -18.75 23.66
N ALA A 306 -16.21 -17.54 23.87
CA ALA A 306 -17.01 -16.41 24.35
C ALA A 306 -18.09 -15.94 23.35
N MET A 307 -18.04 -16.41 22.10
CA MET A 307 -19.00 -16.09 21.02
C MET A 307 -19.52 -17.40 20.38
N PRO A 308 -20.36 -18.17 21.11
CA PRO A 308 -20.82 -19.48 20.66
C PRO A 308 -21.88 -19.42 19.54
N MET A 309 -22.52 -18.27 19.36
CA MET A 309 -23.54 -18.05 18.33
C MET A 309 -22.94 -17.27 17.16
N PRO A 310 -23.52 -17.37 15.95
CA PRO A 310 -23.14 -16.50 14.84
C PRO A 310 -23.25 -15.02 15.22
N VAL A 311 -22.18 -14.28 15.05
CA VAL A 311 -22.13 -12.83 15.31
C VAL A 311 -21.26 -12.16 14.27
N ALA A 312 -21.68 -10.97 13.84
CA ALA A 312 -20.88 -10.12 12.95
C ALA A 312 -20.89 -8.67 13.42
N ALA A 313 -19.76 -8.00 13.14
CA ALA A 313 -19.61 -6.56 13.24
C ALA A 313 -19.14 -6.02 11.89
N ASN A 314 -19.79 -4.98 11.42
CA ASN A 314 -19.43 -4.23 10.24
C ASN A 314 -19.04 -2.81 10.66
N VAL A 315 -17.86 -2.40 10.30
CA VAL A 315 -17.30 -1.09 10.62
C VAL A 315 -16.83 -0.42 9.35
N ASP A 316 -17.10 0.87 9.20
CA ASP A 316 -16.56 1.66 8.10
C ASP A 316 -15.82 2.90 8.60
N ARG A 317 -14.92 3.36 7.77
CA ARG A 317 -14.20 4.60 7.99
C ARG A 317 -14.05 5.35 6.68
N ARG A 318 -14.62 6.56 6.64
CA ARG A 318 -14.38 7.51 5.57
C ARG A 318 -13.41 8.57 6.04
N THR A 319 -12.35 8.77 5.27
CA THR A 319 -11.33 9.81 5.51
C THR A 319 -11.22 10.69 4.27
N GLU A 320 -11.38 11.97 4.45
CA GLU A 320 -11.27 13.00 3.42
C GLU A 320 -10.23 14.01 3.89
N GLY A 321 -9.39 14.48 3.00
CA GLY A 321 -8.36 15.44 3.37
C GLY A 321 -7.76 16.14 2.18
N GLY A 322 -6.93 17.12 2.48
CA GLY A 322 -6.18 17.84 1.48
C GLY A 322 -5.01 18.57 2.09
N ARG A 323 -4.05 18.91 1.26
CA ARG A 323 -2.82 19.60 1.61
C ARG A 323 -2.49 20.57 0.49
N ALA A 324 -1.97 21.75 0.85
CA ALA A 324 -1.36 22.68 -0.09
C ALA A 324 -0.06 23.19 0.50
N ALA A 325 1.00 23.22 -0.29
CA ALA A 325 2.30 23.68 0.16
C ALA A 325 3.04 24.47 -0.93
N LEU A 326 3.92 25.32 -0.46
CA LEU A 326 4.87 26.10 -1.26
C LEU A 326 6.27 25.76 -0.80
N ALA A 327 7.17 25.52 -1.74
CA ALA A 327 8.59 25.42 -1.45
C ALA A 327 9.33 26.59 -2.09
N ALA A 328 10.28 27.14 -1.35
CA ALA A 328 11.14 28.21 -1.77
C ALA A 328 12.60 27.83 -1.49
N LYS A 329 13.52 28.27 -2.32
CA LYS A 329 14.95 27.97 -2.17
C LYS A 329 15.81 29.20 -2.52
N GLY A 330 16.94 29.28 -1.88
CA GLY A 330 18.04 30.19 -2.19
C GLY A 330 19.35 29.41 -2.13
N ASP A 331 20.48 30.09 -2.30
CA ASP A 331 21.79 29.44 -2.42
C ASP A 331 22.15 28.56 -1.22
N ARG A 332 21.70 28.92 -0.03
CA ARG A 332 22.05 28.24 1.24
C ARG A 332 20.85 27.83 2.07
N TRP A 333 19.64 28.01 1.60
CA TRP A 333 18.45 27.69 2.36
C TRP A 333 17.35 27.11 1.49
N ALA A 334 16.55 26.29 2.09
CA ALA A 334 15.29 25.81 1.53
C ALA A 334 14.22 25.89 2.61
N LEU A 335 13.01 26.29 2.22
CA LEU A 335 11.85 26.41 3.10
C LEU A 335 10.64 25.78 2.38
N THR A 336 9.93 24.92 3.11
CA THR A 336 8.62 24.40 2.67
C THR A 336 7.61 24.77 3.73
N GLY A 337 6.50 25.38 3.31
CA GLY A 337 5.41 25.73 4.22
C GLY A 337 4.05 25.49 3.57
N GLY A 338 3.05 25.25 4.39
CA GLY A 338 1.74 24.93 3.87
C GLY A 338 0.66 24.75 4.93
N ILE A 339 -0.46 24.26 4.44
CA ILE A 339 -1.65 23.94 5.23
C ILE A 339 -2.13 22.54 4.90
N ASP A 340 -2.72 21.87 5.87
CA ASP A 340 -3.42 20.60 5.68
C ASP A 340 -4.73 20.57 6.48
N ALA A 341 -5.67 19.76 5.99
CA ALA A 341 -6.91 19.48 6.71
C ALA A 341 -7.34 18.05 6.44
N GLN A 342 -7.86 17.39 7.46
CA GLN A 342 -8.39 16.03 7.35
C GLN A 342 -9.62 15.86 8.23
N ARG A 343 -10.61 15.15 7.70
CA ARG A 343 -11.79 14.69 8.44
C ARG A 343 -11.91 13.18 8.30
N SER A 344 -12.17 12.50 9.43
CA SER A 344 -12.41 11.07 9.45
C SER A 344 -13.68 10.78 10.25
N ARG A 345 -14.55 9.94 9.71
CA ARG A 345 -15.80 9.49 10.35
C ARG A 345 -15.81 7.97 10.39
N HIS A 346 -16.06 7.44 11.58
CA HIS A 346 -16.24 6.02 11.84
C HIS A 346 -17.70 5.71 12.07
N ARG A 347 -18.16 4.59 11.53
CA ARG A 347 -19.49 4.05 11.80
C ARG A 347 -19.38 2.55 12.07
N GLN A 348 -20.31 2.04 12.84
CA GLN A 348 -20.41 0.63 13.15
C GLN A 348 -21.86 0.15 13.15
N ARG A 349 -22.02 -1.13 12.94
CA ARG A 349 -23.24 -1.89 13.18
C ARG A 349 -22.89 -3.33 13.48
N SER A 350 -23.66 -3.99 14.33
CA SER A 350 -23.41 -5.38 14.70
C SER A 350 -24.72 -6.11 15.01
N ALA A 351 -24.72 -7.43 14.87
CA ALA A 351 -25.86 -8.25 15.28
C ALA A 351 -25.44 -9.71 15.48
N MET A 352 -26.19 -10.42 16.33
CA MET A 352 -26.20 -11.87 16.38
C MET A 352 -27.10 -12.41 15.27
N GLY A 353 -26.69 -13.55 14.67
CA GLY A 353 -27.36 -14.19 13.55
C GLY A 353 -26.63 -13.95 12.23
N VAL A 354 -26.68 -14.96 11.34
CA VAL A 354 -26.02 -14.93 10.03
C VAL A 354 -26.59 -13.78 9.18
N GLY A 355 -25.73 -12.82 8.82
CA GLY A 355 -26.08 -11.69 7.97
C GLY A 355 -27.01 -10.63 8.63
N ALA A 356 -27.41 -10.82 9.87
CA ALA A 356 -28.36 -9.94 10.56
C ALA A 356 -27.87 -8.49 10.76
N TYR A 357 -26.57 -8.25 10.75
CA TYR A 357 -25.98 -6.91 10.82
C TYR A 357 -26.38 -6.02 9.64
N ARG A 358 -26.70 -6.59 8.47
CA ARG A 358 -26.99 -5.84 7.24
C ARG A 358 -28.22 -4.97 7.33
N VAL A 359 -29.18 -5.38 8.16
CA VAL A 359 -30.44 -4.64 8.39
C VAL A 359 -30.37 -3.69 9.60
N GLN A 360 -29.26 -3.72 10.35
CA GLN A 360 -29.05 -2.81 11.46
C GLN A 360 -28.68 -1.40 10.96
N PRO A 361 -29.18 -0.35 11.62
CA PRO A 361 -28.79 1.02 11.31
C PRO A 361 -27.29 1.22 11.57
N TRP A 362 -26.68 2.10 10.80
CA TRP A 362 -25.32 2.56 11.07
C TRP A 362 -25.32 3.55 12.23
N GLU A 363 -24.43 3.32 13.19
CA GLU A 363 -24.14 4.22 14.30
C GLU A 363 -22.76 4.88 14.10
N THR A 364 -22.67 6.17 14.35
CA THR A 364 -21.39 6.87 14.36
C THR A 364 -20.75 6.68 15.74
N ASP A 365 -19.62 6.00 15.79
CA ASP A 365 -18.88 5.76 17.04
C ASP A 365 -17.76 6.78 17.26
N ALA A 366 -17.18 7.35 16.17
CA ALA A 366 -16.15 8.38 16.28
C ALA A 366 -16.13 9.31 15.06
N ALA A 367 -15.72 10.55 15.30
CA ALA A 367 -15.41 11.52 14.27
C ALA A 367 -14.16 12.33 14.69
N PHE A 368 -13.23 12.52 13.75
CA PHE A 368 -12.00 13.27 13.96
C PHE A 368 -11.89 14.35 12.89
N GLN A 369 -11.38 15.50 13.29
CA GLN A 369 -11.06 16.59 12.38
C GLN A 369 -9.74 17.22 12.82
N THR A 370 -8.86 17.42 11.86
CA THR A 370 -7.56 18.05 12.07
C THR A 370 -7.34 19.15 11.06
N HIS A 371 -6.69 20.20 11.48
CA HIS A 371 -6.20 21.30 10.65
C HIS A 371 -4.78 21.61 11.06
N GLY A 372 -3.90 21.75 10.08
CA GLY A 372 -2.49 22.03 10.30
C GLY A 372 -2.03 23.23 9.48
N VAL A 373 -1.09 23.97 10.08
CA VAL A 373 -0.22 24.90 9.37
C VAL A 373 1.19 24.44 9.68
N PHE A 374 2.04 24.29 8.69
CA PHE A 374 3.38 23.77 8.88
C PHE A 374 4.43 24.61 8.13
N ALA A 375 5.64 24.59 8.64
CA ALA A 375 6.81 25.13 7.95
C ALA A 375 8.05 24.35 8.39
N GLU A 376 8.88 23.98 7.44
CA GLU A 376 10.16 23.28 7.65
C GLU A 376 11.22 23.94 6.79
N GLY A 377 12.36 24.26 7.38
CA GLY A 377 13.46 24.92 6.69
C GLY A 377 14.80 24.24 6.95
N THR A 378 15.68 24.28 5.95
CA THR A 378 17.07 23.86 6.07
C THR A 378 17.99 25.02 5.72
N TRP A 379 19.08 25.13 6.46
CA TRP A 379 20.14 26.10 6.24
C TRP A 379 21.49 25.39 6.14
N GLN A 380 22.22 25.69 5.08
CA GLN A 380 23.61 25.22 4.90
C GLN A 380 24.57 26.28 5.40
N ALA A 381 25.28 25.96 6.47
CA ALA A 381 26.26 26.86 7.08
C ALA A 381 27.56 26.94 6.27
#